data_238a4d30ad1edd9dfc856c9a91084222
#
_entry.id   238a4d30ad1edd9dfc856c9a91084222
#
_cell.length_a   1.000
_cell.length_b   1.000
_cell.length_c   1.000
_cell.angle_alpha   90.00
_cell.angle_beta   90.00
_cell.angle_gamma   90.00
#
_symmetry.space_group_name_H-M   'P 1'
#
loop_
_entity.id
_entity.type
_entity.pdbx_description
1 polymer ?
#
loop_
_entity_poly.entity_id
_entity_poly.type
_entity_poly.pdbx_seq_one_letter_code
_entity_poly.pdbx_strand_id
1 'polypeptide(L)'
;MIRKIIKIDESKCNGCGACVSACHEGAIGLVNGKAKLMRDDFCDGLGDCLPTCPTGAITFEEREAADYNEVAVLANKAKHKAHSGGCPGSRLQRITHSIDSKNDVRAESRLSQWPVQIKLVPVNAPYFDSADLLIAADCTAFAYGNFHNDFIKDKITLIGCPKLDGIDYSEKLTAILSLNDIKSVTVVRMSVPCCGGINTAAQKAIEASGKTIPFKTLVITTDGKVLDN
;
A
#
# COMPACT_ATOMS: atom_id res chain seq x y z
N MET A 1 -33.14 -27.06 -7.82
CA MET A 1 -33.12 -28.30 -6.98
C MET A 1 -32.98 -27.95 -5.50
N ILE A 2 -33.32 -28.91 -4.60
CA ILE A 2 -32.99 -28.73 -3.17
C ILE A 2 -31.49 -28.90 -2.99
N ARG A 3 -30.83 -27.91 -2.40
CA ARG A 3 -29.41 -27.93 -2.15
C ARG A 3 -29.05 -27.17 -0.87
N LYS A 4 -27.89 -27.53 -0.30
CA LYS A 4 -27.31 -26.91 0.87
C LYS A 4 -26.64 -25.60 0.47
N ILE A 5 -27.08 -24.48 1.02
CA ILE A 5 -26.50 -23.17 0.81
C ILE A 5 -26.38 -22.44 2.14
N ILE A 6 -25.66 -21.31 2.16
CA ILE A 6 -25.55 -20.49 3.36
C ILE A 6 -26.80 -19.66 3.58
N LYS A 7 -27.12 -19.45 4.88
CA LYS A 7 -28.10 -18.49 5.36
C LYS A 7 -27.42 -17.51 6.29
N ILE A 8 -27.69 -16.20 6.12
CA ILE A 8 -27.12 -15.15 6.93
C ILE A 8 -28.22 -14.50 7.78
N ASP A 9 -28.06 -14.56 9.10
CA ASP A 9 -28.93 -13.87 10.05
C ASP A 9 -28.48 -12.41 10.17
N GLU A 10 -29.21 -11.50 9.53
CA GLU A 10 -28.91 -10.08 9.53
C GLU A 10 -28.98 -9.46 10.94
N SER A 11 -29.76 -10.02 11.86
CA SER A 11 -29.87 -9.52 13.23
C SER A 11 -28.59 -9.73 14.03
N LYS A 12 -27.87 -10.84 13.76
CA LYS A 12 -26.59 -11.19 14.38
C LYS A 12 -25.39 -10.59 13.64
N CYS A 13 -25.56 -10.18 12.38
CA CYS A 13 -24.48 -9.66 11.55
C CYS A 13 -24.06 -8.27 12.05
N ASN A 14 -22.76 -8.07 12.32
CA ASN A 14 -22.18 -6.77 12.69
C ASN A 14 -21.59 -5.99 11.52
N GLY A 15 -21.66 -6.51 10.28
CA GLY A 15 -21.18 -5.84 9.08
C GLY A 15 -19.67 -5.84 8.87
N CYS A 16 -18.90 -6.68 9.56
CA CYS A 16 -17.42 -6.70 9.50
C CYS A 16 -16.84 -7.08 8.13
N GLY A 17 -17.63 -7.69 7.23
CA GLY A 17 -17.20 -8.07 5.87
C GLY A 17 -16.27 -9.29 5.77
N ALA A 18 -15.90 -9.94 6.87
CA ALA A 18 -15.00 -11.09 6.87
C ALA A 18 -15.49 -12.23 5.96
N CYS A 19 -16.80 -12.51 5.98
CA CYS A 19 -17.43 -13.53 5.13
C CYS A 19 -17.40 -13.16 3.63
N VAL A 20 -17.44 -11.87 3.29
CA VAL A 20 -17.34 -11.40 1.89
C VAL A 20 -15.94 -11.70 1.36
N SER A 21 -14.93 -11.46 2.17
CA SER A 21 -13.53 -11.75 1.81
C SER A 21 -13.23 -13.25 1.76
N ALA A 22 -13.91 -14.06 2.58
CA ALA A 22 -13.73 -15.51 2.64
C ALA A 22 -14.54 -16.28 1.57
N CYS A 23 -15.52 -15.62 0.93
CA CYS A 23 -16.31 -16.26 -0.14
C CYS A 23 -15.51 -16.24 -1.44
N HIS A 24 -14.88 -17.35 -1.77
CA HIS A 24 -14.08 -17.51 -2.99
C HIS A 24 -14.90 -17.32 -4.28
N GLU A 25 -16.22 -17.57 -4.20
CA GLU A 25 -17.13 -17.52 -5.35
C GLU A 25 -17.78 -16.13 -5.53
N GLY A 26 -17.59 -15.22 -4.57
CA GLY A 26 -18.18 -13.88 -4.60
C GLY A 26 -19.71 -13.88 -4.48
N ALA A 27 -20.26 -14.89 -3.80
CA ALA A 27 -21.70 -15.01 -3.58
C ALA A 27 -22.24 -14.06 -2.50
N ILE A 28 -21.37 -13.56 -1.59
CA ILE A 28 -21.75 -12.71 -0.45
C ILE A 28 -21.37 -11.27 -0.74
N GLY A 29 -22.29 -10.34 -0.45
CA GLY A 29 -22.05 -8.90 -0.50
C GLY A 29 -22.50 -8.18 0.77
N LEU A 30 -22.12 -6.91 0.94
CA LEU A 30 -22.65 -6.03 1.98
C LEU A 30 -23.75 -5.15 1.40
N VAL A 31 -24.92 -5.19 2.03
CA VAL A 31 -26.08 -4.34 1.70
C VAL A 31 -26.50 -3.63 2.97
N ASN A 32 -26.50 -2.32 2.97
CA ASN A 32 -26.82 -1.48 4.15
C ASN A 32 -26.02 -1.88 5.41
N GLY A 33 -24.72 -2.21 5.23
CA GLY A 33 -23.84 -2.60 6.33
C GLY A 33 -24.06 -4.01 6.89
N LYS A 34 -24.89 -4.85 6.25
CA LYS A 34 -25.13 -6.24 6.63
C LYS A 34 -24.73 -7.18 5.48
N ALA A 35 -24.16 -8.32 5.83
CA ALA A 35 -23.84 -9.34 4.84
C ALA A 35 -25.11 -10.02 4.31
N LYS A 36 -25.18 -10.25 3.01
CA LYS A 36 -26.27 -10.96 2.32
C LYS A 36 -25.73 -11.90 1.28
N LEU A 37 -26.43 -13.03 1.10
CA LEU A 37 -26.23 -13.89 -0.07
C LEU A 37 -26.84 -13.17 -1.28
N MET A 38 -26.02 -12.74 -2.22
CA MET A 38 -26.46 -11.95 -3.36
C MET A 38 -27.00 -12.82 -4.51
N ARG A 39 -26.46 -14.02 -4.63
CA ARG A 39 -26.83 -14.99 -5.68
C ARG A 39 -26.67 -16.40 -5.17
N ASP A 40 -27.76 -17.17 -5.25
CA ASP A 40 -27.79 -18.58 -4.85
C ASP A 40 -26.90 -19.45 -5.75
N ASP A 41 -26.92 -19.19 -7.04
CA ASP A 41 -26.14 -19.92 -8.06
C ASP A 41 -24.63 -19.69 -7.99
N PHE A 42 -24.17 -18.77 -7.15
CA PHE A 42 -22.75 -18.56 -6.88
C PHE A 42 -22.28 -19.25 -5.59
N CYS A 43 -23.19 -19.62 -4.70
CA CYS A 43 -22.82 -20.35 -3.49
C CYS A 43 -22.55 -21.82 -3.80
N ASP A 44 -21.32 -22.28 -3.59
CA ASP A 44 -20.94 -23.70 -3.77
C ASP A 44 -21.42 -24.63 -2.63
N GLY A 45 -21.78 -24.05 -1.48
CA GLY A 45 -22.22 -24.78 -0.30
C GLY A 45 -21.10 -25.41 0.52
N LEU A 46 -19.81 -25.06 0.26
CA LEU A 46 -18.66 -25.55 1.03
C LEU A 46 -18.55 -24.92 2.41
N GLY A 47 -18.90 -23.64 2.53
CA GLY A 47 -19.02 -22.96 3.83
C GLY A 47 -17.76 -22.37 4.38
N ASP A 48 -16.76 -22.04 3.58
CA ASP A 48 -15.51 -21.38 4.00
C ASP A 48 -15.76 -20.04 4.71
N CYS A 49 -16.92 -19.42 4.46
CA CYS A 49 -17.35 -18.20 5.12
C CYS A 49 -17.83 -18.41 6.59
N LEU A 50 -18.21 -19.63 7.01
CA LEU A 50 -18.76 -19.88 8.35
C LEU A 50 -17.74 -19.61 9.46
N PRO A 51 -16.53 -20.21 9.42
CA PRO A 51 -15.56 -20.04 10.50
C PRO A 51 -15.03 -18.60 10.61
N THR A 52 -15.18 -17.79 9.57
CA THR A 52 -14.72 -16.41 9.56
C THR A 52 -15.69 -15.41 10.21
N CYS A 53 -16.93 -15.85 10.49
CA CYS A 53 -17.95 -15.00 11.08
C CYS A 53 -17.78 -14.88 12.60
N PRO A 54 -17.35 -13.72 13.15
CA PRO A 54 -17.08 -13.59 14.58
C PRO A 54 -18.37 -13.61 15.45
N THR A 55 -19.54 -13.40 14.82
CA THR A 55 -20.83 -13.36 15.52
C THR A 55 -21.66 -14.62 15.31
N GLY A 56 -21.15 -15.60 14.55
CA GLY A 56 -21.90 -16.80 14.23
C GLY A 56 -23.20 -16.56 13.46
N ALA A 57 -23.26 -15.46 12.68
CA ALA A 57 -24.44 -15.08 11.92
C ALA A 57 -24.69 -15.96 10.68
N ILE A 58 -23.74 -16.85 10.31
CA ILE A 58 -23.83 -17.67 9.09
C ILE A 58 -24.07 -19.12 9.47
N THR A 59 -25.07 -19.69 8.85
CA THR A 59 -25.45 -21.12 9.00
C THR A 59 -25.74 -21.72 7.64
N PHE A 60 -25.89 -23.04 7.59
CA PHE A 60 -26.41 -23.70 6.41
C PHE A 60 -27.93 -23.84 6.48
N GLU A 61 -28.57 -23.77 5.33
CA GLU A 61 -29.95 -24.24 5.15
C GLU A 61 -30.06 -25.10 3.88
N GLU A 62 -30.99 -26.04 3.92
CA GLU A 62 -31.40 -26.80 2.73
C GLU A 62 -32.69 -26.22 2.19
N ARG A 63 -32.65 -25.69 0.99
CA ARG A 63 -33.83 -25.14 0.32
C ARG A 63 -33.73 -25.28 -1.18
N GLU A 64 -34.83 -25.03 -1.84
CA GLU A 64 -34.84 -24.92 -3.29
C GLU A 64 -34.01 -23.68 -3.71
N ALA A 65 -33.00 -23.92 -4.52
CA ALA A 65 -32.09 -22.89 -5.03
C ALA A 65 -31.63 -23.19 -6.44
N ALA A 66 -31.22 -22.17 -7.16
CA ALA A 66 -30.64 -22.33 -8.49
C ALA A 66 -29.35 -23.19 -8.43
N ASP A 67 -29.08 -23.94 -9.45
CA ASP A 67 -27.89 -24.78 -9.56
C ASP A 67 -26.63 -23.92 -9.53
N TYR A 68 -25.54 -24.49 -8.98
CA TYR A 68 -24.26 -23.78 -8.97
C TYR A 68 -23.76 -23.57 -10.41
N ASN A 69 -23.44 -22.33 -10.73
CA ASN A 69 -23.04 -21.91 -12.07
C ASN A 69 -21.56 -21.49 -12.09
N GLU A 70 -20.69 -22.49 -12.24
CA GLU A 70 -19.24 -22.28 -12.28
C GLU A 70 -18.82 -21.31 -13.40
N VAL A 71 -19.45 -21.37 -14.57
CA VAL A 71 -19.13 -20.50 -15.71
C VAL A 71 -19.43 -19.04 -15.37
N ALA A 72 -20.58 -18.77 -14.74
CA ALA A 72 -20.94 -17.43 -14.31
C ALA A 72 -20.03 -16.91 -13.19
N VAL A 73 -19.62 -17.78 -12.26
CA VAL A 73 -18.66 -17.48 -11.20
C VAL A 73 -17.30 -17.11 -11.79
N LEU A 74 -16.77 -17.90 -12.71
CA LEU A 74 -15.50 -17.61 -13.39
C LEU A 74 -15.56 -16.30 -14.18
N ALA A 75 -16.66 -16.05 -14.90
CA ALA A 75 -16.87 -14.80 -15.62
C ALA A 75 -16.95 -13.60 -14.66
N ASN A 76 -17.59 -13.76 -13.49
CA ASN A 76 -17.66 -12.74 -12.44
C ASN A 76 -16.27 -12.49 -11.82
N LYS A 77 -15.52 -13.54 -11.49
CA LYS A 77 -14.14 -13.45 -11.02
C LYS A 77 -13.23 -12.72 -12.01
N ALA A 78 -13.41 -12.97 -13.32
CA ALA A 78 -12.65 -12.26 -14.35
C ALA A 78 -13.00 -10.77 -14.40
N LYS A 79 -14.27 -10.40 -14.28
CA LYS A 79 -14.73 -9.00 -14.19
C LYS A 79 -14.23 -8.33 -12.90
N HIS A 80 -14.29 -9.01 -11.76
CA HIS A 80 -13.81 -8.49 -10.48
C HIS A 80 -12.28 -8.43 -10.40
N LYS A 81 -11.53 -9.31 -11.07
CA LYS A 81 -10.06 -9.16 -11.22
C LYS A 81 -9.69 -7.88 -11.97
N ALA A 82 -10.52 -7.41 -12.88
CA ALA A 82 -10.32 -6.12 -13.55
C ALA A 82 -10.69 -4.92 -12.66
N HIS A 83 -11.48 -5.11 -11.58
CA HIS A 83 -12.00 -4.05 -10.72
C HIS A 83 -11.79 -4.28 -9.23
N SER A 84 -11.26 -5.44 -8.81
CA SER A 84 -11.05 -5.71 -7.38
C SER A 84 -9.88 -4.88 -6.89
N GLY A 85 -10.23 -3.93 -6.03
CA GLY A 85 -9.35 -3.03 -5.36
C GLY A 85 -8.29 -3.74 -4.54
N GLY A 86 -7.18 -4.06 -5.18
CA GLY A 86 -5.91 -4.07 -4.50
C GLY A 86 -5.61 -2.66 -4.02
N CYS A 87 -4.81 -2.52 -2.95
CA CYS A 87 -4.25 -1.24 -2.56
C CYS A 87 -3.80 -0.48 -3.84
N PRO A 88 -4.11 0.81 -4.01
CA PRO A 88 -3.71 1.59 -5.19
C PRO A 88 -2.24 1.43 -5.56
N GLY A 89 -1.36 1.16 -4.58
CA GLY A 89 0.05 0.86 -4.80
C GLY A 89 0.35 -0.53 -5.39
N SER A 90 -0.65 -1.42 -5.51
CA SER A 90 -0.51 -2.74 -6.15
C SER A 90 -1.31 -2.85 -7.45
N ARG A 91 -1.97 -1.77 -7.86
CA ARG A 91 -2.82 -1.75 -9.05
C ARG A 91 -1.98 -1.80 -10.31
N LEU A 92 -2.30 -2.74 -11.21
CA LEU A 92 -1.67 -2.82 -12.52
C LEU A 92 -2.04 -1.58 -13.36
N GLN A 93 -1.03 -0.84 -13.79
CA GLN A 93 -1.18 0.32 -14.68
C GLN A 93 -0.19 0.21 -15.83
N ARG A 94 -0.63 0.53 -17.04
CA ARG A 94 0.25 0.73 -18.19
C ARG A 94 0.47 2.23 -18.36
N ILE A 95 1.71 2.67 -18.24
CA ILE A 95 2.10 4.08 -18.42
C ILE A 95 2.62 4.22 -19.84
N THR A 96 2.04 5.12 -20.64
CA THR A 96 2.51 5.46 -21.97
C THR A 96 3.11 6.85 -21.93
N HIS A 97 4.37 6.96 -22.36
CA HIS A 97 5.06 8.24 -22.53
C HIS A 97 5.13 8.57 -24.01
N SER A 98 4.91 9.83 -24.37
CA SER A 98 5.31 10.37 -25.67
C SER A 98 6.82 10.51 -25.69
N ILE A 99 7.51 9.77 -26.55
CA ILE A 99 8.97 9.84 -26.69
C ILE A 99 9.28 11.09 -27.51
N ASP A 100 9.69 12.16 -26.84
CA ASP A 100 10.37 13.26 -27.49
C ASP A 100 11.86 12.90 -27.67
N SER A 101 12.25 12.54 -28.89
CA SER A 101 13.53 11.94 -29.25
C SER A 101 14.71 12.93 -29.33
N LYS A 102 14.74 13.98 -28.53
CA LYS A 102 15.76 15.05 -28.67
C LYS A 102 16.50 15.43 -27.39
N ASN A 103 16.90 14.51 -26.53
CA ASN A 103 18.01 14.79 -25.59
C ASN A 103 18.44 13.50 -24.91
N ASP A 104 19.42 12.83 -25.48
CA ASP A 104 20.12 11.70 -24.87
C ASP A 104 21.18 12.23 -23.86
N VAL A 105 20.71 12.94 -22.85
CA VAL A 105 21.56 13.36 -21.73
C VAL A 105 21.65 12.19 -20.76
N ARG A 106 22.79 11.51 -20.73
CA ARG A 106 23.04 10.49 -19.71
C ARG A 106 22.98 11.13 -18.34
N ALA A 107 21.99 10.72 -17.54
CA ALA A 107 21.89 11.13 -16.15
C ALA A 107 23.04 10.46 -15.35
N GLU A 108 23.89 11.28 -14.74
CA GLU A 108 24.93 10.80 -13.82
C GLU A 108 24.33 10.55 -12.43
N SER A 109 24.89 9.54 -11.73
CA SER A 109 24.52 9.30 -10.34
C SER A 109 24.95 10.48 -9.46
N ARG A 110 24.03 10.98 -8.63
CA ARG A 110 24.28 12.01 -7.61
C ARG A 110 24.36 11.43 -6.21
N LEU A 111 24.36 10.09 -6.09
CA LEU A 111 24.48 9.43 -4.81
C LEU A 111 25.88 9.64 -4.23
N SER A 112 25.93 10.06 -2.97
CA SER A 112 27.18 10.44 -2.28
C SER A 112 27.54 9.49 -1.13
N GLN A 113 26.68 8.54 -0.77
CA GLN A 113 26.94 7.57 0.29
C GLN A 113 26.37 6.18 -0.02
N TRP A 114 26.87 5.18 0.72
CA TRP A 114 26.39 3.81 0.74
C TRP A 114 26.52 3.26 2.18
N PRO A 115 25.57 2.44 2.69
CA PRO A 115 24.32 1.98 2.08
C PRO A 115 23.22 3.05 2.05
N VAL A 116 22.15 2.79 1.27
CA VAL A 116 21.01 3.71 1.13
C VAL A 116 19.77 3.22 1.87
N GLN A 117 19.61 1.90 2.06
CA GLN A 117 18.45 1.33 2.75
C GLN A 117 18.43 1.71 4.23
N ILE A 118 17.29 2.24 4.71
CA ILE A 118 17.12 2.62 6.12
C ILE A 118 17.52 1.46 7.04
N LYS A 119 17.17 0.22 6.69
CA LYS A 119 17.49 -0.97 7.49
C LYS A 119 18.98 -1.25 7.61
N LEU A 120 19.77 -0.89 6.60
CA LEU A 120 21.20 -1.23 6.50
C LEU A 120 22.11 -0.11 6.94
N VAL A 121 21.69 1.15 6.83
CA VAL A 121 22.53 2.30 7.18
C VAL A 121 22.88 2.28 8.67
N PRO A 122 24.12 2.57 9.08
CA PRO A 122 24.45 2.76 10.49
C PRO A 122 23.74 3.99 11.06
N VAL A 123 23.41 3.97 12.36
CA VAL A 123 22.73 5.10 13.02
C VAL A 123 23.63 6.31 13.23
N ASN A 124 24.95 6.10 13.22
CA ASN A 124 25.94 7.15 13.34
C ASN A 124 27.02 6.93 12.27
N ALA A 125 27.14 7.91 11.36
CA ALA A 125 28.12 7.86 10.29
C ALA A 125 28.58 9.28 9.93
N PRO A 126 29.85 9.48 9.53
CA PRO A 126 30.40 10.80 9.24
C PRO A 126 29.65 11.59 8.17
N TYR A 127 28.98 10.90 7.24
CA TYR A 127 28.21 11.56 6.18
C TYR A 127 26.88 12.16 6.67
N PHE A 128 26.47 11.90 7.90
CA PHE A 128 25.31 12.58 8.50
C PHE A 128 25.64 13.94 9.11
N ASP A 129 26.91 14.23 9.31
CA ASP A 129 27.30 15.51 9.90
C ASP A 129 26.93 16.67 8.98
N SER A 130 26.12 17.59 9.52
CA SER A 130 25.62 18.76 8.82
C SER A 130 24.86 18.42 7.50
N ALA A 131 24.20 17.27 7.43
CA ALA A 131 23.58 16.78 6.21
C ALA A 131 22.14 17.30 6.01
N ASP A 132 21.79 17.52 4.74
CA ASP A 132 20.42 17.55 4.28
C ASP A 132 19.98 16.10 3.98
N LEU A 133 18.98 15.59 4.70
CA LEU A 133 18.55 14.20 4.61
C LEU A 133 17.37 14.06 3.66
N LEU A 134 17.50 13.15 2.70
CA LEU A 134 16.41 12.68 1.84
C LEU A 134 15.94 11.30 2.34
N ILE A 135 14.67 11.18 2.65
CA ILE A 135 14.01 9.90 2.94
C ILE A 135 13.02 9.62 1.81
N ALA A 136 13.31 8.65 0.96
CA ALA A 136 12.55 8.37 -0.23
C ALA A 136 11.90 6.96 -0.19
N ALA A 137 10.66 6.86 -0.64
CA ALA A 137 10.05 5.56 -0.84
C ALA A 137 10.68 4.86 -2.07
N ASP A 138 10.93 3.56 -1.99
CA ASP A 138 11.65 2.77 -2.99
C ASP A 138 11.18 3.00 -4.44
N CYS A 139 9.87 3.19 -4.64
CA CYS A 139 9.29 3.36 -5.98
C CYS A 139 9.55 4.73 -6.60
N THR A 140 9.96 5.75 -5.82
CA THR A 140 9.99 7.15 -6.28
C THR A 140 11.04 7.40 -7.36
N ALA A 141 12.24 6.83 -7.22
CA ALA A 141 13.31 6.97 -8.19
C ALA A 141 13.00 6.26 -9.52
N PHE A 142 12.16 5.24 -9.51
CA PHE A 142 11.71 4.54 -10.72
C PHE A 142 10.57 5.26 -11.41
N ALA A 143 9.72 5.98 -10.66
CA ALA A 143 8.60 6.71 -11.21
C ALA A 143 9.01 8.07 -11.81
N TYR A 144 10.01 8.75 -11.22
CA TYR A 144 10.43 10.09 -11.60
C TYR A 144 11.80 10.08 -12.29
N GLY A 145 11.81 10.42 -13.59
CA GLY A 145 13.00 10.25 -14.44
C GLY A 145 14.23 11.11 -14.07
N ASN A 146 14.05 12.28 -13.44
CA ASN A 146 15.18 13.16 -13.07
C ASN A 146 15.51 13.09 -11.56
N PHE A 147 15.24 11.96 -10.92
CA PHE A 147 15.30 11.80 -9.47
C PHE A 147 16.68 12.14 -8.88
N HIS A 148 17.75 11.79 -9.56
CA HIS A 148 19.10 12.09 -9.09
C HIS A 148 19.40 13.58 -9.01
N ASN A 149 18.98 14.37 -10.02
CA ASN A 149 19.28 15.79 -10.07
C ASN A 149 18.35 16.60 -9.15
N ASP A 150 17.07 16.23 -9.04
CA ASP A 150 16.09 17.06 -8.35
C ASP A 150 15.96 16.68 -6.86
N PHE A 151 16.25 15.43 -6.51
CA PHE A 151 16.06 14.95 -5.13
C PHE A 151 17.33 14.44 -4.45
N ILE A 152 18.19 13.66 -5.11
CA ILE A 152 19.39 13.06 -4.49
C ILE A 152 20.52 14.06 -4.38
N LYS A 153 20.67 14.93 -5.36
CA LYS A 153 21.79 15.89 -5.42
C LYS A 153 21.93 16.67 -4.10
N ASP A 154 23.13 16.71 -3.56
CA ASP A 154 23.53 17.41 -2.35
C ASP A 154 22.79 16.92 -1.06
N LYS A 155 22.24 15.70 -1.08
CA LYS A 155 21.57 15.10 0.09
C LYS A 155 22.10 13.71 0.41
N ILE A 156 22.07 13.38 1.69
CA ILE A 156 22.23 12.00 2.16
C ILE A 156 20.91 11.29 2.00
N THR A 157 20.91 10.19 1.25
CA THR A 157 19.69 9.53 0.79
C THR A 157 19.43 8.23 1.54
N LEU A 158 18.27 8.13 2.15
CA LEU A 158 17.75 6.91 2.76
C LEU A 158 16.51 6.44 2.02
N ILE A 159 16.41 5.14 1.76
CA ILE A 159 15.25 4.58 1.06
C ILE A 159 14.60 3.45 1.85
N GLY A 160 13.32 3.19 1.60
CA GLY A 160 12.59 2.07 2.18
C GLY A 160 11.16 1.96 1.70
N CYS A 161 10.55 0.80 1.94
CA CYS A 161 9.15 0.55 1.63
C CYS A 161 8.39 0.11 2.89
N PRO A 162 7.56 0.98 3.50
CA PRO A 162 6.83 0.64 4.72
C PRO A 162 5.86 -0.54 4.54
N LYS A 163 5.45 -0.82 3.30
CA LYS A 163 4.60 -1.97 2.98
C LYS A 163 5.35 -3.29 2.94
N LEU A 164 6.58 -3.30 2.41
CA LEU A 164 7.36 -4.52 2.17
C LEU A 164 8.29 -4.86 3.33
N ASP A 165 8.84 -3.86 3.99
CA ASP A 165 9.87 -4.09 5.01
C ASP A 165 9.33 -4.60 6.34
N GLY A 166 8.05 -4.40 6.64
CA GLY A 166 7.38 -4.92 7.84
C GLY A 166 7.95 -4.41 9.17
N ILE A 167 8.60 -3.24 9.17
CA ILE A 167 9.20 -2.61 10.36
C ILE A 167 8.69 -1.18 10.55
N ASP A 168 8.77 -0.68 11.77
CA ASP A 168 8.60 0.74 12.06
C ASP A 168 9.94 1.47 11.88
N TYR A 169 10.03 2.31 10.86
CA TYR A 169 11.23 3.09 10.61
C TYR A 169 11.46 4.20 11.65
N SER A 170 10.45 4.58 12.43
CA SER A 170 10.53 5.71 13.35
C SER A 170 11.63 5.51 14.40
N GLU A 171 11.82 4.29 14.92
CA GLU A 171 12.85 4.00 15.91
C GLU A 171 14.25 4.29 15.36
N LYS A 172 14.57 3.74 14.20
CA LYS A 172 15.90 3.91 13.59
C LYS A 172 16.14 5.35 13.11
N LEU A 173 15.12 5.97 12.51
CA LEU A 173 15.20 7.38 12.11
C LEU A 173 15.38 8.29 13.33
N THR A 174 14.69 8.02 14.45
CA THR A 174 14.91 8.76 15.70
C THR A 174 16.37 8.65 16.15
N ALA A 175 16.94 7.45 16.14
CA ALA A 175 18.35 7.28 16.53
C ALA A 175 19.30 8.06 15.60
N ILE A 176 19.07 8.04 14.27
CA ILE A 176 19.85 8.81 13.31
C ILE A 176 19.72 10.30 13.58
N LEU A 177 18.49 10.82 13.75
CA LEU A 177 18.27 12.26 13.98
C LEU A 177 18.81 12.74 15.33
N SER A 178 18.73 11.89 16.37
CA SER A 178 19.22 12.25 17.70
C SER A 178 20.75 12.31 17.78
N LEU A 179 21.43 11.36 17.13
CA LEU A 179 22.88 11.17 17.23
C LEU A 179 23.69 12.05 16.25
N ASN A 180 23.07 12.62 15.23
CA ASN A 180 23.77 13.35 14.18
C ASN A 180 23.22 14.77 14.01
N ASP A 181 24.03 15.68 13.50
CA ASP A 181 23.63 17.05 13.17
C ASP A 181 22.99 17.09 11.78
N ILE A 182 21.66 16.94 11.74
CA ILE A 182 20.87 16.97 10.49
C ILE A 182 20.30 18.36 10.28
N LYS A 183 20.62 18.99 9.14
CA LYS A 183 20.15 20.32 8.77
C LYS A 183 18.68 20.37 8.36
N SER A 184 18.26 19.40 7.56
CA SER A 184 16.88 19.30 7.07
C SER A 184 16.50 17.88 6.75
N VAL A 185 15.17 17.59 6.74
CA VAL A 185 14.62 16.31 6.32
C VAL A 185 13.61 16.55 5.20
N THR A 186 13.85 15.94 4.05
CA THR A 186 12.91 15.90 2.93
C THR A 186 12.40 14.48 2.74
N VAL A 187 11.09 14.29 2.82
CA VAL A 187 10.45 13.00 2.48
C VAL A 187 9.92 13.07 1.05
N VAL A 188 10.26 12.07 0.24
CA VAL A 188 9.68 11.89 -1.09
C VAL A 188 8.94 10.55 -1.12
N ARG A 189 7.64 10.59 -1.40
CA ARG A 189 6.77 9.41 -1.40
C ARG A 189 5.88 9.36 -2.63
N MET A 190 5.35 8.18 -2.92
CA MET A 190 4.34 8.03 -3.96
C MET A 190 2.96 8.52 -3.47
N SER A 191 2.11 8.89 -4.41
CA SER A 191 0.71 9.29 -4.15
C SER A 191 -0.19 8.14 -3.69
N VAL A 192 0.33 6.91 -3.61
CA VAL A 192 -0.41 5.72 -3.19
C VAL A 192 -0.45 5.59 -1.66
N PRO A 193 -1.55 5.09 -1.06
CA PRO A 193 -1.74 5.04 0.40
C PRO A 193 -0.65 4.27 1.15
N CYS A 194 -0.10 3.20 0.56
CA CYS A 194 0.95 2.40 1.20
C CYS A 194 2.24 3.18 1.50
N CYS A 195 2.49 4.29 0.80
CA CYS A 195 3.65 5.15 1.04
C CYS A 195 3.45 6.16 2.18
N GLY A 196 2.23 6.31 2.72
CA GLY A 196 1.98 7.24 3.84
C GLY A 196 2.80 6.92 5.08
N GLY A 197 3.07 5.65 5.33
CA GLY A 197 3.83 5.18 6.49
C GLY A 197 5.24 5.76 6.61
N ILE A 198 5.95 5.99 5.49
CA ILE A 198 7.30 6.57 5.54
C ILE A 198 7.30 8.04 6.01
N ASN A 199 6.26 8.79 5.61
CA ASN A 199 6.07 10.17 6.06
C ASN A 199 5.76 10.22 7.56
N THR A 200 4.85 9.38 8.02
CA THR A 200 4.49 9.28 9.44
C THR A 200 5.69 8.87 10.29
N ALA A 201 6.50 7.93 9.82
CA ALA A 201 7.71 7.51 10.52
C ALA A 201 8.74 8.64 10.64
N ALA A 202 8.94 9.41 9.57
CA ALA A 202 9.86 10.57 9.60
C ALA A 202 9.37 11.67 10.56
N GLN A 203 8.08 12.00 10.55
CA GLN A 203 7.51 12.98 11.48
C GLN A 203 7.65 12.55 12.94
N LYS A 204 7.28 11.30 13.27
CA LYS A 204 7.47 10.73 14.61
C LYS A 204 8.94 10.78 15.05
N ALA A 205 9.86 10.48 14.12
CA ALA A 205 11.28 10.49 14.41
C ALA A 205 11.81 11.89 14.72
N ILE A 206 11.35 12.92 14.02
CA ILE A 206 11.71 14.32 14.30
C ILE A 206 11.18 14.71 15.69
N GLU A 207 9.91 14.44 15.98
CA GLU A 207 9.30 14.71 17.29
C GLU A 207 10.07 14.02 18.43
N ALA A 208 10.35 12.72 18.27
CA ALA A 208 11.04 11.92 19.28
C ALA A 208 12.53 12.29 19.44
N SER A 209 13.17 12.88 18.42
CA SER A 209 14.57 13.34 18.51
C SER A 209 14.75 14.54 19.43
N GLY A 210 13.66 15.26 19.73
CA GLY A 210 13.69 16.50 20.52
C GLY A 210 14.35 17.70 19.80
N LYS A 211 14.67 17.56 18.52
CA LYS A 211 15.31 18.62 17.71
C LYS A 211 14.30 19.34 16.83
N THR A 212 14.53 20.63 16.59
CA THR A 212 13.77 21.40 15.61
C THR A 212 14.46 21.30 14.25
N ILE A 213 13.97 20.39 13.39
CA ILE A 213 14.55 20.13 12.08
C ILE A 213 13.54 20.55 11.00
N PRO A 214 13.92 21.42 10.03
CA PRO A 214 13.08 21.75 8.89
C PRO A 214 12.63 20.47 8.15
N PHE A 215 11.32 20.36 7.91
CA PHE A 215 10.71 19.18 7.32
C PHE A 215 9.87 19.53 6.10
N LYS A 216 10.07 18.77 5.00
CA LYS A 216 9.30 18.91 3.77
C LYS A 216 8.87 17.56 3.25
N THR A 217 7.63 17.46 2.77
CA THR A 217 7.13 16.27 2.07
C THR A 217 6.81 16.62 0.62
N LEU A 218 7.28 15.77 -0.30
CA LEU A 218 6.98 15.82 -1.72
C LEU A 218 6.30 14.53 -2.15
N VAL A 219 5.33 14.62 -3.02
CA VAL A 219 4.52 13.49 -3.48
C VAL A 219 4.70 13.31 -4.98
N ILE A 220 5.03 12.09 -5.40
CA ILE A 220 5.18 11.72 -6.81
C ILE A 220 4.01 10.81 -7.20
N THR A 221 3.38 11.11 -8.30
CA THR A 221 2.33 10.29 -8.90
C THR A 221 2.91 9.06 -9.60
N THR A 222 2.08 8.06 -9.86
CA THR A 222 2.52 6.84 -10.55
C THR A 222 2.95 7.08 -12.00
N ASP A 223 2.50 8.18 -12.61
CA ASP A 223 2.93 8.64 -13.96
C ASP A 223 4.13 9.61 -13.92
N GLY A 224 4.77 9.77 -12.77
CA GLY A 224 6.04 10.47 -12.61
C GLY A 224 5.93 11.99 -12.51
N LYS A 225 4.79 12.53 -12.06
CA LYS A 225 4.64 13.97 -11.80
C LYS A 225 4.80 14.28 -10.32
N VAL A 226 5.45 15.39 -10.00
CA VAL A 226 5.48 15.93 -8.64
C VAL A 226 4.19 16.68 -8.41
N LEU A 227 3.49 16.37 -7.31
CA LEU A 227 2.32 17.14 -6.89
C LEU A 227 2.79 18.33 -6.07
N ASP A 228 2.42 19.53 -6.51
CA ASP A 228 2.54 20.74 -5.71
C ASP A 228 1.52 20.68 -4.55
N ASN A 229 1.97 20.83 -3.32
CA ASN A 229 1.15 20.89 -2.11
C ASN A 229 0.77 22.33 -1.80
#